data_320f6c79d362630a088b5e49975a32a1
#
_entry.id   320f6c79d362630a088b5e49975a32a1
#
_cell.length_a   1.000
_cell.length_b   1.000
_cell.length_c   1.000
_cell.angle_alpha   90.00
_cell.angle_beta   90.00
_cell.angle_gamma   90.00
#
_symmetry.space_group_name_H-M   'P 1'
#
loop_
_entity.id
_entity.type
_entity.pdbx_description
1 polymer ?
#
loop_
_entity_poly.entity_id
_entity_poly.type
_entity_poly.pdbx_seq_one_letter_code
_entity_poly.pdbx_strand_id
1 'polypeptide(L)'
;MDHYVDNLSGHISAGSNKAIKRMPIGLVVIDADDHIEWINQYMSEHLETNVISEPVNEVFPNILKQLERIQEIEIEHGQYHYHVRYSEEERCLYFFDITEEVHTNELYEESKPIIATLFLDNYDEITQNMNDTQRSEINSMVTRIISRWATEYNIYFKRYSSDQFVVSLL
;
A
#
# COMPACT_ATOMS: atom_id res chain seq x y z
N MET A 1 29.60 13.45 45.93
CA MET A 1 28.45 13.83 45.10
C MET A 1 28.61 13.41 43.64
N ASP A 2 29.86 13.29 43.17
CA ASP A 2 30.17 12.98 41.76
C ASP A 2 29.81 11.55 41.35
N HIS A 3 29.93 10.57 42.25
CA HIS A 3 29.59 9.16 41.95
C HIS A 3 28.11 8.91 41.62
N TYR A 4 27.18 9.78 42.05
CA TYR A 4 25.75 9.61 41.79
C TYR A 4 25.37 10.16 40.40
N VAL A 5 26.05 11.24 39.96
CA VAL A 5 25.83 11.87 38.65
C VAL A 5 26.42 10.99 37.54
N ASP A 6 27.62 10.42 37.75
CA ASP A 6 28.23 9.48 36.78
C ASP A 6 27.42 8.20 36.61
N ASN A 7 26.83 7.69 37.68
CA ASN A 7 25.96 6.50 37.62
C ASN A 7 24.65 6.81 36.91
N LEU A 8 24.05 8.00 37.11
CA LEU A 8 22.81 8.42 36.46
C LEU A 8 23.02 8.66 34.95
N SER A 9 24.13 9.29 34.58
CA SER A 9 24.51 9.48 33.16
C SER A 9 24.73 8.14 32.46
N GLY A 10 25.38 7.19 33.11
CA GLY A 10 25.61 5.84 32.59
C GLY A 10 24.29 5.06 32.41
N HIS A 11 23.35 5.19 33.35
CA HIS A 11 22.05 4.53 33.25
C HIS A 11 21.14 5.16 32.18
N ILE A 12 21.17 6.49 32.02
CA ILE A 12 20.41 7.19 30.95
C ILE A 12 21.00 6.82 29.60
N SER A 13 22.32 6.81 29.47
CA SER A 13 23.01 6.41 28.23
C SER A 13 22.72 4.93 27.85
N ALA A 14 22.77 4.03 28.82
CA ALA A 14 22.47 2.62 28.59
C ALA A 14 20.97 2.39 28.24
N GLY A 15 20.06 3.11 28.90
CA GLY A 15 18.63 3.07 28.61
C GLY A 15 18.30 3.63 27.23
N SER A 16 18.89 4.76 26.86
CA SER A 16 18.72 5.38 25.55
C SER A 16 19.26 4.49 24.43
N ASN A 17 20.46 3.92 24.59
CA ASN A 17 21.06 3.00 23.64
C ASN A 17 20.19 1.73 23.45
N LYS A 18 19.61 1.21 24.55
CA LYS A 18 18.73 0.05 24.46
C LYS A 18 17.40 0.39 23.78
N ALA A 19 16.85 1.58 24.02
CA ALA A 19 15.65 2.06 23.36
C ALA A 19 15.87 2.24 21.85
N ILE A 20 16.97 2.92 21.46
CA ILE A 20 17.34 3.13 20.04
C ILE A 20 17.53 1.80 19.31
N LYS A 21 18.21 0.82 19.95
CA LYS A 21 18.40 -0.50 19.34
C LYS A 21 17.11 -1.28 19.10
N ARG A 22 16.05 -1.02 19.88
CA ARG A 22 14.77 -1.73 19.84
C ARG A 22 13.62 -0.91 19.23
N MET A 23 13.93 0.27 18.73
CA MET A 23 12.90 1.06 18.02
C MET A 23 12.42 0.28 16.79
N PRO A 24 11.09 0.24 16.51
CA PRO A 24 10.55 -0.36 15.30
C PRO A 24 10.68 0.62 14.11
N ILE A 25 11.84 1.22 13.98
CA ILE A 25 12.23 2.17 12.94
C ILE A 25 13.64 1.82 12.54
N GLY A 26 13.89 1.63 11.26
CA GLY A 26 15.23 1.41 10.74
C GLY A 26 16.07 2.68 10.80
N LEU A 27 17.27 2.60 11.36
CA LEU A 27 18.23 3.70 11.40
C LEU A 27 19.50 3.26 10.67
N VAL A 28 19.93 4.10 9.73
CA VAL A 28 21.17 3.90 8.97
C VAL A 28 21.95 5.20 9.02
N VAL A 29 23.11 5.17 9.68
CA VAL A 29 24.04 6.30 9.76
C VAL A 29 25.10 6.11 8.69
N ILE A 30 25.41 7.19 7.95
CA ILE A 30 26.41 7.20 6.89
C ILE A 30 27.55 8.15 7.23
N ASP A 31 28.75 7.79 6.80
CA ASP A 31 29.95 8.62 6.94
C ASP A 31 30.04 9.75 5.90
N ALA A 32 31.14 10.51 5.90
CA ALA A 32 31.36 11.62 4.98
C ALA A 32 31.45 11.20 3.50
N ASP A 33 31.78 9.94 3.24
CA ASP A 33 31.95 9.37 1.90
C ASP A 33 30.72 8.53 1.47
N ASP A 34 29.58 8.69 2.18
CA ASP A 34 28.31 8.00 1.94
C ASP A 34 28.35 6.47 2.11
N HIS A 35 29.28 5.96 2.94
CA HIS A 35 29.28 4.56 3.35
C HIS A 35 28.50 4.37 4.65
N ILE A 36 27.90 3.22 4.80
CA ILE A 36 27.12 2.87 6.00
C ILE A 36 28.08 2.64 7.17
N GLU A 37 28.08 3.58 8.12
CA GLU A 37 28.90 3.50 9.33
C GLU A 37 28.23 2.66 10.42
N TRP A 38 26.92 2.78 10.56
CA TRP A 38 26.16 2.08 11.59
C TRP A 38 24.70 1.89 11.20
N ILE A 39 24.12 0.79 11.68
CA ILE A 39 22.69 0.49 11.62
C ILE A 39 22.18 0.04 12.98
N ASN A 40 20.91 0.28 13.27
CA ASN A 40 20.28 -0.26 14.47
C ASN A 40 19.92 -1.76 14.32
N GLN A 41 19.51 -2.39 15.41
CA GLN A 41 19.13 -3.80 15.42
C GLN A 41 17.96 -4.09 14.47
N TYR A 42 16.96 -3.20 14.43
CA TYR A 42 15.80 -3.32 13.56
C TYR A 42 16.24 -3.45 12.08
N MET A 43 17.08 -2.53 11.61
CA MET A 43 17.57 -2.55 10.24
C MET A 43 18.46 -3.76 9.95
N SER A 44 19.29 -4.18 10.94
CA SER A 44 20.11 -5.39 10.81
C SER A 44 19.30 -6.68 10.66
N GLU A 45 18.09 -6.75 11.23
CA GLU A 45 17.19 -7.90 11.11
C GLU A 45 16.44 -7.92 9.77
N HIS A 46 16.30 -6.76 9.11
CA HIS A 46 15.61 -6.62 7.81
C HIS A 46 16.56 -6.68 6.60
N LEU A 47 17.84 -6.44 6.82
CA LEU A 47 18.88 -6.58 5.80
C LEU A 47 19.52 -7.97 5.93
N GLU A 48 19.41 -8.78 4.91
CA GLU A 48 19.91 -10.19 4.92
C GLU A 48 21.45 -10.29 5.00
N THR A 49 22.16 -9.20 4.75
CA THR A 49 23.61 -9.14 4.66
C THR A 49 24.22 -8.08 5.58
N ASN A 50 25.50 -8.24 5.92
CA ASN A 50 26.23 -7.18 6.60
C ASN A 50 26.54 -6.05 5.62
N VAL A 51 25.96 -4.89 5.83
CA VAL A 51 26.08 -3.71 4.97
C VAL A 51 27.03 -2.64 5.54
N ILE A 52 27.66 -2.90 6.67
CA ILE A 52 28.62 -1.95 7.27
C ILE A 52 29.81 -1.76 6.34
N SER A 53 30.17 -0.50 6.09
CA SER A 53 31.21 -0.03 5.17
C SER A 53 30.83 -0.14 3.68
N GLU A 54 29.62 -0.57 3.32
CA GLU A 54 29.16 -0.54 1.95
C GLU A 54 28.64 0.86 1.57
N PRO A 55 28.81 1.31 0.32
CA PRO A 55 28.20 2.53 -0.15
C PRO A 55 26.66 2.45 -0.03
N VAL A 56 26.03 3.45 0.58
CA VAL A 56 24.56 3.42 0.81
C VAL A 56 23.76 3.30 -0.48
N ASN A 57 24.26 3.85 -1.61
CA ASN A 57 23.60 3.76 -2.89
C ASN A 57 23.75 2.37 -3.58
N GLU A 58 24.63 1.49 -3.11
CA GLU A 58 24.69 0.09 -3.53
C GLU A 58 23.66 -0.76 -2.81
N VAL A 59 23.43 -0.46 -1.53
CA VAL A 59 22.39 -1.14 -0.73
C VAL A 59 21.00 -0.62 -1.07
N PHE A 60 20.84 0.70 -1.20
CA PHE A 60 19.58 1.37 -1.57
C PHE A 60 19.79 2.24 -2.81
N PRO A 61 19.52 1.73 -4.01
CA PRO A 61 19.88 2.39 -5.26
C PRO A 61 19.33 3.81 -5.39
N ASN A 62 20.23 4.77 -5.60
CA ASN A 62 19.93 6.19 -5.78
C ASN A 62 19.19 6.89 -4.62
N ILE A 63 19.23 6.34 -3.41
CA ILE A 63 18.44 6.85 -2.28
C ILE A 63 18.80 8.31 -1.95
N LEU A 64 20.07 8.65 -1.84
CA LEU A 64 20.50 10.02 -1.52
C LEU A 64 20.10 11.01 -2.59
N LYS A 65 20.28 10.66 -3.87
CA LYS A 65 19.91 11.52 -4.99
C LYS A 65 18.41 11.80 -5.07
N GLN A 66 17.58 10.86 -4.63
CA GLN A 66 16.14 11.04 -4.55
C GLN A 66 15.81 11.97 -3.37
N LEU A 67 16.43 11.75 -2.22
CA LEU A 67 16.21 12.53 -1.00
C LEU A 67 16.73 13.97 -1.06
N GLU A 68 17.75 14.26 -1.90
CA GLU A 68 18.17 15.64 -2.21
C GLU A 68 17.05 16.48 -2.85
N ARG A 69 16.12 15.85 -3.55
CA ARG A 69 15.04 16.53 -4.27
C ARG A 69 13.74 16.53 -3.50
N ILE A 70 13.48 15.47 -2.75
CA ILE A 70 12.24 15.22 -2.04
C ILE A 70 12.63 14.78 -0.63
N GLN A 71 12.19 15.47 0.40
CA GLN A 71 12.59 15.20 1.80
C GLN A 71 12.22 13.81 2.29
N GLU A 72 11.26 13.16 1.65
CA GLU A 72 10.72 11.86 2.01
C GLU A 72 10.42 11.05 0.75
N ILE A 73 10.79 9.78 0.74
CA ILE A 73 10.55 8.87 -0.38
C ILE A 73 10.01 7.54 0.13
N GLU A 74 9.28 6.85 -0.73
CA GLU A 74 8.92 5.45 -0.51
C GLU A 74 9.81 4.56 -1.35
N ILE A 75 10.32 3.50 -0.75
CA ILE A 75 11.15 2.51 -1.42
C ILE A 75 10.68 1.10 -1.07
N GLU A 76 10.92 0.18 -1.99
CA GLU A 76 10.82 -1.26 -1.77
C GLU A 76 12.22 -1.85 -1.61
N HIS A 77 12.43 -2.67 -0.58
CA HIS A 77 13.66 -3.41 -0.39
C HIS A 77 13.35 -4.83 0.10
N GLY A 78 13.61 -5.82 -0.76
CA GLY A 78 13.22 -7.20 -0.50
C GLY A 78 11.71 -7.34 -0.42
N GLN A 79 11.22 -7.77 0.73
CA GLN A 79 9.79 -7.95 1.01
C GLN A 79 9.15 -6.77 1.77
N TYR A 80 9.94 -5.74 2.05
CA TYR A 80 9.53 -4.61 2.88
C TYR A 80 9.34 -3.35 2.06
N HIS A 81 8.34 -2.55 2.46
CA HIS A 81 8.10 -1.21 1.95
C HIS A 81 8.45 -0.21 3.04
N TYR A 82 9.26 0.78 2.70
CA TYR A 82 9.71 1.79 3.65
C TYR A 82 9.36 3.18 3.17
N HIS A 83 8.88 3.99 4.10
CA HIS A 83 8.89 5.44 3.98
C HIS A 83 10.21 5.94 4.59
N VAL A 84 11.03 6.64 3.80
CA VAL A 84 12.40 7.01 4.19
C VAL A 84 12.55 8.51 4.28
N ARG A 85 13.17 8.96 5.37
CA ARG A 85 13.60 10.35 5.59
C ARG A 85 15.10 10.42 5.78
N TYR A 86 15.71 11.52 5.39
CA TYR A 86 17.14 11.79 5.60
C TYR A 86 17.33 13.06 6.41
N SER A 87 18.17 12.98 7.43
CA SER A 87 18.67 14.12 8.18
C SER A 87 20.14 14.37 7.78
N GLU A 88 20.37 15.50 7.09
CA GLU A 88 21.73 15.91 6.71
C GLU A 88 22.61 16.22 7.90
N GLU A 89 22.04 16.83 8.95
CA GLU A 89 22.77 17.24 10.17
C GLU A 89 23.31 16.00 10.90
N GLU A 90 22.51 14.95 10.96
CA GLU A 90 22.85 13.71 11.66
C GLU A 90 23.45 12.67 10.73
N ARG A 91 23.45 12.92 9.41
CA ARG A 91 23.80 11.96 8.36
C ARG A 91 23.12 10.60 8.59
N CYS A 92 21.83 10.66 8.91
CA CYS A 92 21.04 9.50 9.29
C CYS A 92 19.82 9.36 8.40
N LEU A 93 19.60 8.16 7.88
CA LEU A 93 18.40 7.73 7.19
C LEU A 93 17.47 7.03 8.18
N TYR A 94 16.21 7.43 8.18
CA TYR A 94 15.13 6.86 9.00
C TYR A 94 14.20 6.07 8.09
N PHE A 95 14.06 4.79 8.37
CA PHE A 95 13.22 3.86 7.62
C PHE A 95 11.99 3.50 8.45
N PHE A 96 10.83 3.97 8.04
CA PHE A 96 9.53 3.63 8.63
C PHE A 96 8.92 2.51 7.82
N ASP A 97 8.71 1.36 8.43
CA ASP A 97 8.08 0.22 7.76
C ASP A 97 6.59 0.50 7.54
N ILE A 98 6.20 0.51 6.27
CA ILE A 98 4.83 0.71 5.80
C ILE A 98 4.29 -0.52 5.06
N THR A 99 4.94 -1.68 5.21
CA THR A 99 4.59 -2.90 4.47
C THR A 99 3.15 -3.34 4.72
N GLU A 100 2.71 -3.33 5.98
CA GLU A 100 1.33 -3.69 6.33
C GLU A 100 0.31 -2.68 5.79
N GLU A 101 0.66 -1.39 5.78
CA GLU A 101 -0.18 -0.33 5.24
C GLU A 101 -0.36 -0.47 3.73
N VAL A 102 0.74 -0.69 3.00
CA VAL A 102 0.74 -0.92 1.54
C VAL A 102 -0.10 -2.16 1.22
N HIS A 103 0.15 -3.28 1.89
CA HIS A 103 -0.61 -4.51 1.65
C HIS A 103 -2.10 -4.36 1.95
N THR A 104 -2.45 -3.69 3.05
CA THR A 104 -3.85 -3.41 3.39
C THR A 104 -4.52 -2.53 2.34
N ASN A 105 -3.80 -1.53 1.82
CA ASN A 105 -4.31 -0.66 0.79
C ASN A 105 -4.50 -1.40 -0.55
N GLU A 106 -3.58 -2.27 -0.92
CA GLU A 106 -3.71 -3.14 -2.10
C GLU A 106 -4.94 -4.04 -2.01
N LEU A 107 -5.12 -4.73 -0.88
CA LEU A 107 -6.31 -5.55 -0.63
C LEU A 107 -7.60 -4.73 -0.68
N TYR A 108 -7.58 -3.51 -0.17
CA TYR A 108 -8.72 -2.60 -0.23
C TYR A 108 -9.03 -2.18 -1.68
N GLU A 109 -8.02 -1.81 -2.46
CA GLU A 109 -8.19 -1.45 -3.87
C GLU A 109 -8.72 -2.63 -4.69
N GLU A 110 -8.19 -3.84 -4.48
CA GLU A 110 -8.65 -5.06 -5.13
C GLU A 110 -10.09 -5.45 -4.74
N SER A 111 -10.50 -5.11 -3.53
CA SER A 111 -11.85 -5.41 -3.01
C SER A 111 -12.92 -4.39 -3.41
N LYS A 112 -12.55 -3.29 -4.08
CA LYS A 112 -13.51 -2.27 -4.49
C LYS A 112 -14.51 -2.83 -5.50
N PRO A 113 -15.81 -2.78 -5.21
CA PRO A 113 -16.79 -3.23 -6.18
C PRO A 113 -16.84 -2.30 -7.39
N ILE A 114 -16.78 -2.87 -8.58
CA ILE A 114 -17.06 -2.14 -9.81
C ILE A 114 -18.57 -2.10 -9.98
N ILE A 115 -19.14 -0.90 -10.03
CA ILE A 115 -20.56 -0.70 -10.28
C ILE A 115 -20.71 -0.13 -11.71
N ALA A 116 -21.50 -0.81 -12.52
CA ALA A 116 -21.83 -0.37 -13.87
C ALA A 116 -23.34 -0.39 -14.11
N THR A 117 -23.79 0.41 -15.07
CA THR A 117 -25.18 0.39 -15.53
C THR A 117 -25.23 -0.17 -16.95
N LEU A 118 -26.07 -1.18 -17.14
CA LEU A 118 -26.34 -1.78 -18.44
C LEU A 118 -27.69 -1.25 -18.94
N PHE A 119 -27.69 -0.69 -20.14
CA PHE A 119 -28.86 -0.17 -20.80
C PHE A 119 -29.27 -1.09 -21.96
N LEU A 120 -30.58 -1.33 -22.09
CA LEU A 120 -31.16 -1.96 -23.26
C LEU A 120 -31.49 -0.86 -24.27
N ASP A 121 -30.65 -0.74 -25.28
CA ASP A 121 -30.88 0.20 -26.35
C ASP A 121 -32.15 -0.14 -27.14
N ASN A 122 -32.89 0.89 -27.56
CA ASN A 122 -34.12 0.79 -28.30
C ASN A 122 -35.28 -0.04 -27.65
N TYR A 123 -35.19 -0.30 -26.32
CA TYR A 123 -36.20 -1.09 -25.61
C TYR A 123 -37.63 -0.49 -25.79
N ASP A 124 -37.76 0.80 -25.62
CA ASP A 124 -39.07 1.51 -25.75
C ASP A 124 -39.62 1.45 -27.16
N GLU A 125 -38.79 1.60 -28.19
CA GLU A 125 -39.19 1.50 -29.61
C GLU A 125 -39.70 0.10 -29.93
N ILE A 126 -39.01 -0.94 -29.45
CA ILE A 126 -39.37 -2.35 -29.67
C ILE A 126 -40.71 -2.66 -28.97
N THR A 127 -40.90 -2.17 -27.75
CA THR A 127 -42.05 -2.53 -26.91
C THR A 127 -43.27 -1.63 -27.08
N GLN A 128 -43.14 -0.50 -27.80
CA GLN A 128 -44.18 0.51 -27.95
C GLN A 128 -45.50 -0.03 -28.52
N ASN A 129 -45.42 -0.95 -29.48
CA ASN A 129 -46.58 -1.52 -30.16
C ASN A 129 -46.99 -2.91 -29.65
N MET A 130 -46.42 -3.38 -28.52
CA MET A 130 -46.68 -4.68 -27.96
C MET A 130 -47.79 -4.64 -26.92
N ASN A 131 -48.59 -5.70 -26.89
CA ASN A 131 -49.53 -5.92 -25.80
C ASN A 131 -48.79 -6.35 -24.51
N ASP A 132 -49.49 -6.34 -23.38
CA ASP A 132 -48.90 -6.62 -22.08
C ASP A 132 -48.28 -8.02 -21.98
N THR A 133 -48.87 -9.03 -22.65
CA THR A 133 -48.34 -10.39 -22.67
C THR A 133 -46.99 -10.46 -23.40
N GLN A 134 -46.94 -9.86 -24.60
CA GLN A 134 -45.70 -9.82 -25.41
C GLN A 134 -44.58 -9.05 -24.67
N ARG A 135 -44.93 -7.92 -24.02
CA ARG A 135 -44.00 -7.15 -23.25
C ARG A 135 -43.45 -7.95 -22.05
N SER A 136 -44.33 -8.72 -21.37
CA SER A 136 -43.92 -9.60 -20.27
C SER A 136 -43.00 -10.74 -20.73
N GLU A 137 -43.26 -11.32 -21.91
CA GLU A 137 -42.37 -12.35 -22.49
C GLU A 137 -40.99 -11.81 -22.81
N ILE A 138 -40.87 -10.62 -23.43
CA ILE A 138 -39.58 -9.97 -23.69
C ILE A 138 -38.85 -9.68 -22.38
N ASN A 139 -39.53 -9.11 -21.40
CA ASN A 139 -38.92 -8.84 -20.08
C ASN A 139 -38.36 -10.10 -19.42
N SER A 140 -39.10 -11.19 -19.50
CA SER A 140 -38.65 -12.49 -18.95
C SER A 140 -37.45 -13.05 -19.71
N MET A 141 -37.45 -12.90 -21.04
CA MET A 141 -36.34 -13.33 -21.90
C MET A 141 -35.05 -12.53 -21.57
N VAL A 142 -35.15 -11.23 -21.52
CA VAL A 142 -34.03 -10.32 -21.20
C VAL A 142 -33.46 -10.63 -19.81
N THR A 143 -34.34 -10.72 -18.80
CA THR A 143 -33.90 -11.06 -17.45
C THR A 143 -33.20 -12.40 -17.39
N ARG A 144 -33.70 -13.40 -18.11
CA ARG A 144 -33.08 -14.74 -18.18
C ARG A 144 -31.69 -14.71 -18.84
N ILE A 145 -31.51 -13.94 -19.92
CA ILE A 145 -30.24 -13.79 -20.62
C ILE A 145 -29.22 -13.12 -19.69
N ILE A 146 -29.61 -11.98 -19.07
CA ILE A 146 -28.73 -11.26 -18.14
C ILE A 146 -28.40 -12.10 -16.91
N SER A 147 -29.38 -12.83 -16.35
CA SER A 147 -29.17 -13.71 -15.21
C SER A 147 -28.16 -14.83 -15.54
N ARG A 148 -28.25 -15.43 -16.72
CA ARG A 148 -27.29 -16.47 -17.15
C ARG A 148 -25.88 -15.88 -17.27
N TRP A 149 -25.74 -14.77 -17.96
CA TRP A 149 -24.46 -14.07 -18.09
C TRP A 149 -23.91 -13.66 -16.73
N ALA A 150 -24.71 -13.06 -15.86
CA ALA A 150 -24.29 -12.66 -14.53
C ALA A 150 -23.81 -13.85 -13.67
N THR A 151 -24.48 -15.00 -13.77
CA THR A 151 -24.08 -16.24 -13.08
C THR A 151 -22.76 -16.78 -13.62
N GLU A 152 -22.59 -16.77 -14.95
CA GLU A 152 -21.36 -17.28 -15.61
C GLU A 152 -20.11 -16.49 -15.19
N TYR A 153 -20.24 -15.16 -15.00
CA TYR A 153 -19.14 -14.27 -14.63
C TYR A 153 -19.11 -13.84 -13.17
N ASN A 154 -19.93 -14.47 -12.32
CA ASN A 154 -20.05 -14.13 -10.89
C ASN A 154 -20.37 -12.65 -10.64
N ILE A 155 -21.28 -12.09 -11.45
CA ILE A 155 -21.73 -10.71 -11.39
C ILE A 155 -23.03 -10.64 -10.62
N TYR A 156 -23.13 -9.75 -9.63
CA TYR A 156 -24.42 -9.40 -9.03
C TYR A 156 -25.13 -8.39 -9.91
N PHE A 157 -26.42 -8.58 -10.17
CA PHE A 157 -27.22 -7.63 -10.93
C PHE A 157 -28.58 -7.38 -10.30
N LYS A 158 -29.10 -6.18 -10.54
CA LYS A 158 -30.45 -5.78 -10.13
C LYS A 158 -31.09 -4.96 -11.25
N ARG A 159 -32.31 -5.33 -11.64
CA ARG A 159 -33.09 -4.51 -12.57
C ARG A 159 -33.56 -3.25 -11.85
N TYR A 160 -33.27 -2.07 -12.43
CA TYR A 160 -33.64 -0.77 -11.90
C TYR A 160 -34.90 -0.22 -12.56
N SER A 161 -35.01 -0.37 -13.91
CA SER A 161 -36.17 0.02 -14.71
C SER A 161 -36.45 -1.03 -15.78
N SER A 162 -37.37 -0.73 -16.72
CA SER A 162 -37.72 -1.60 -17.85
C SER A 162 -36.51 -1.90 -18.74
N ASP A 163 -35.61 -0.96 -18.88
CA ASP A 163 -34.48 -0.93 -19.81
C ASP A 163 -33.12 -0.85 -19.14
N GLN A 164 -33.05 -0.76 -17.78
CA GLN A 164 -31.81 -0.53 -17.05
C GLN A 164 -31.59 -1.60 -16.00
N PHE A 165 -30.33 -2.03 -15.93
CA PHE A 165 -29.83 -2.94 -14.91
C PHE A 165 -28.58 -2.33 -14.28
N VAL A 166 -28.49 -2.39 -12.96
CA VAL A 166 -27.26 -2.10 -12.22
C VAL A 166 -26.54 -3.42 -12.00
N VAL A 167 -25.28 -3.47 -12.32
CA VAL A 167 -24.42 -4.64 -12.17
C VAL A 167 -23.25 -4.29 -11.25
N SER A 168 -22.84 -5.23 -10.40
CA SER A 168 -21.72 -5.11 -9.49
C SER A 168 -20.83 -6.34 -9.62
N LEU A 169 -19.53 -6.11 -9.82
CA LEU A 169 -18.46 -7.10 -9.73
C LEU A 169 -17.72 -6.88 -8.43
N LEU A 170 -17.37 -7.96 -7.76
CA LEU A 170 -16.50 -7.99 -6.60
C LEU A 170 -15.14 -8.55 -7.00
#